data_e318913a6cd96e05e5652033c7c692a3
#
_entry.id   e318913a6cd96e05e5652033c7c692a3
#
_cell.length_a   1.000
_cell.length_b   1.000
_cell.length_c   1.000
_cell.angle_alpha   90.00
_cell.angle_beta   90.00
_cell.angle_gamma   90.00
#
_symmetry.space_group_name_H-M   'P 1'
#
loop_
_entity.id
_entity.type
_entity.pdbx_description
1 polymer ?
#
loop_
_entity_poly.entity_id
_entity_poly.type
_entity_poly.pdbx_seq_one_letter_code
_entity_poly.pdbx_strand_id
1 'polypeptide(L)'
;MLKEILIQNLRVVFVGTTVTEISDELGFYYLGPKNRFWEMLEYAGITPTLVISQSDRKALVDAKHTGVLNDLYKQFFFEKKESALLKLRVGLTDLNRRRIVSNDDDPGAEPTIDDIQKFVKKVEKYRPKVVAFVISLEIFEKCFRRFYPSVTRQRGKQDFLIGNSEVWLLGSTSGRVKDTDALEQVFGDLADRLGFLEKESN
;
A
#
# COMPACT_ATOMS: atom_id res chain seq x y z
N MET A 1 -13.35 10.56 1.48
CA MET A 1 -12.76 9.18 1.48
C MET A 1 -11.71 9.10 0.41
N LEU A 2 -10.50 8.78 0.77
CA LEU A 2 -9.33 8.68 -0.12
C LEU A 2 -9.63 7.84 -1.37
N LYS A 3 -9.29 8.37 -2.56
CA LYS A 3 -9.51 7.69 -3.85
C LYS A 3 -8.56 6.49 -4.00
N GLU A 4 -9.09 5.35 -4.45
CA GLU A 4 -8.27 4.18 -4.77
C GLU A 4 -7.56 4.38 -6.12
N ILE A 5 -6.35 3.87 -6.23
CA ILE A 5 -5.60 3.83 -7.48
C ILE A 5 -5.73 2.42 -8.05
N LEU A 6 -6.77 2.18 -8.84
CA LEU A 6 -7.11 0.86 -9.37
C LEU A 6 -7.56 0.94 -10.82
N ILE A 7 -6.90 0.16 -11.67
CA ILE A 7 -7.28 -0.14 -13.05
C ILE A 7 -7.18 -1.63 -13.33
N GLN A 8 -7.69 -2.07 -14.47
CA GLN A 8 -7.58 -3.47 -14.92
C GLN A 8 -6.13 -3.90 -15.13
N ASN A 9 -5.84 -5.14 -14.75
CA ASN A 9 -4.57 -5.81 -15.03
C ASN A 9 -3.33 -5.07 -14.50
N LEU A 10 -3.38 -4.51 -13.29
CA LEU A 10 -2.19 -3.97 -12.61
C LEU A 10 -1.11 -5.05 -12.43
N ARG A 11 0.16 -4.66 -12.45
CA ARG A 11 1.27 -5.56 -12.06
C ARG A 11 1.17 -5.92 -10.58
N VAL A 12 0.89 -4.92 -9.77
CA VAL A 12 0.72 -5.08 -8.32
C VAL A 12 -0.30 -4.08 -7.79
N VAL A 13 -1.08 -4.49 -6.81
CA VAL A 13 -1.84 -3.59 -5.93
C VAL A 13 -1.33 -3.74 -4.50
N PHE A 14 -0.88 -2.63 -3.91
CA PHE A 14 -0.50 -2.58 -2.50
C PHE A 14 -1.73 -2.28 -1.65
N VAL A 15 -1.87 -3.02 -0.56
CA VAL A 15 -3.08 -3.04 0.27
C VAL A 15 -2.72 -2.68 1.70
N GLY A 16 -3.23 -1.53 2.17
CA GLY A 16 -3.15 -1.11 3.57
C GLY A 16 -4.28 -1.67 4.41
N THR A 17 -4.23 -1.42 5.72
CA THR A 17 -5.28 -1.83 6.66
C THR A 17 -6.52 -0.96 6.50
N THR A 18 -6.34 0.35 6.59
CA THR A 18 -7.42 1.34 6.63
C THR A 18 -6.94 2.73 6.22
N VAL A 19 -7.88 3.59 5.86
CA VAL A 19 -7.62 4.99 5.52
C VAL A 19 -7.39 5.80 6.80
N THR A 20 -6.25 6.47 6.90
CA THR A 20 -5.97 7.39 8.01
C THR A 20 -6.42 8.82 7.68
N GLU A 21 -6.77 9.61 8.72
CA GLU A 21 -7.19 11.02 8.58
C GLU A 21 -6.20 11.82 7.74
N ILE A 22 -4.90 11.70 8.03
CA ILE A 22 -3.86 12.42 7.31
C ILE A 22 -3.84 12.06 5.81
N SER A 23 -4.02 10.78 5.47
CA SER A 23 -4.06 10.31 4.09
C SER A 23 -5.32 10.77 3.36
N ASP A 24 -6.48 10.75 4.04
CA ASP A 24 -7.74 11.22 3.46
C ASP A 24 -7.77 12.72 3.20
N GLU A 25 -7.34 13.50 4.19
CA GLU A 25 -7.32 14.97 4.11
C GLU A 25 -6.32 15.50 3.09
N LEU A 26 -5.16 14.85 2.98
CA LEU A 26 -4.13 15.22 2.00
C LEU A 26 -4.35 14.55 0.63
N GLY A 27 -5.24 13.54 0.54
CA GLY A 27 -5.63 12.93 -0.72
C GLY A 27 -4.64 11.89 -1.27
N PHE A 28 -3.73 11.33 -0.43
CA PHE A 28 -2.75 10.35 -0.90
C PHE A 28 -2.38 9.31 0.15
N TYR A 29 -1.92 8.13 -0.29
CA TYR A 29 -1.62 6.99 0.56
C TYR A 29 -0.29 7.12 1.31
N TYR A 30 -0.19 6.52 2.51
CA TYR A 30 1.04 6.36 3.30
C TYR A 30 1.77 7.68 3.61
N LEU A 31 1.01 8.76 3.88
CA LEU A 31 1.56 10.10 4.13
C LEU A 31 2.07 10.31 5.55
N GLY A 32 1.93 9.35 6.45
CA GLY A 32 2.52 9.44 7.79
C GLY A 32 4.02 9.75 7.71
N PRO A 33 4.54 10.79 8.42
CA PRO A 33 5.92 11.25 8.26
C PRO A 33 6.99 10.19 8.53
N LYS A 34 6.67 9.21 9.36
CA LYS A 34 7.57 8.09 9.70
C LYS A 34 7.27 6.81 8.91
N ASN A 35 6.30 6.82 7.99
CA ASN A 35 5.99 5.64 7.18
C ASN A 35 7.06 5.49 6.09
N ARG A 36 7.56 4.27 5.90
CA ARG A 36 8.66 3.96 4.97
C ARG A 36 8.20 3.34 3.65
N PHE A 37 6.92 3.29 3.39
CA PHE A 37 6.36 2.64 2.20
C PHE A 37 7.00 3.15 0.90
N TRP A 38 7.09 4.47 0.74
CA TRP A 38 7.62 5.08 -0.48
C TRP A 38 9.12 4.83 -0.66
N GLU A 39 9.87 4.87 0.44
CA GLU A 39 11.29 4.53 0.45
C GLU A 39 11.54 3.07 0.07
N MET A 40 10.66 2.15 0.53
CA MET A 40 10.76 0.73 0.17
C MET A 40 10.49 0.49 -1.32
N LEU A 41 9.54 1.21 -1.92
CA LEU A 41 9.27 1.11 -3.36
C LEU A 41 10.46 1.58 -4.20
N GLU A 42 11.11 2.68 -3.81
CA GLU A 42 12.30 3.18 -4.48
C GLU A 42 13.48 2.24 -4.29
N TYR A 43 13.76 1.83 -3.05
CA TYR A 43 14.83 0.87 -2.72
C TYR A 43 14.73 -0.41 -3.55
N ALA A 44 13.53 -0.96 -3.68
CA ALA A 44 13.27 -2.15 -4.47
C ALA A 44 13.20 -1.91 -5.99
N GLY A 45 13.39 -0.68 -6.47
CA GLY A 45 13.31 -0.35 -7.89
C GLY A 45 11.90 -0.49 -8.49
N ILE A 46 10.85 -0.62 -7.66
CA ILE A 46 9.45 -0.66 -8.13
C ILE A 46 9.03 0.70 -8.68
N THR A 47 9.53 1.77 -8.08
CA THR A 47 9.45 3.13 -8.63
C THR A 47 10.87 3.61 -8.97
N PRO A 48 11.10 4.18 -10.18
CA PRO A 48 12.43 4.59 -10.61
C PRO A 48 12.98 5.78 -9.82
N THR A 49 12.12 6.53 -9.18
CA THR A 49 12.44 7.65 -8.30
C THR A 49 11.45 7.70 -7.16
N LEU A 50 11.87 8.29 -6.04
CA LEU A 50 11.02 8.47 -4.88
C LEU A 50 9.76 9.29 -5.24
N VAL A 51 8.61 8.69 -5.14
CA VAL A 51 7.32 9.33 -5.46
C VAL A 51 7.03 10.47 -4.50
N ILE A 52 7.33 10.28 -3.21
CA ILE A 52 7.18 11.30 -2.16
C ILE A 52 8.17 11.05 -1.03
N SER A 53 9.08 11.96 -0.80
CA SER A 53 10.11 11.83 0.24
C SER A 53 9.55 12.04 1.65
N GLN A 54 10.31 11.64 2.67
CA GLN A 54 9.96 11.92 4.06
C GLN A 54 9.88 13.43 4.34
N SER A 55 10.79 14.22 3.76
CA SER A 55 10.75 15.69 3.86
C SER A 55 9.51 16.28 3.22
N ASP A 56 9.10 15.78 2.04
CA ASP A 56 7.87 16.22 1.38
C ASP A 56 6.64 15.91 2.24
N ARG A 57 6.56 14.69 2.81
CA ARG A 57 5.45 14.31 3.68
C ARG A 57 5.37 15.20 4.92
N LYS A 58 6.52 15.49 5.54
CA LYS A 58 6.58 16.40 6.67
C LYS A 58 6.13 17.80 6.28
N ALA A 59 6.64 18.33 5.17
CA ALA A 59 6.25 19.65 4.67
C ALA A 59 4.75 19.75 4.36
N LEU A 60 4.13 18.70 3.78
CA LEU A 60 2.69 18.63 3.54
C LEU A 60 1.88 18.66 4.85
N VAL A 61 2.32 17.93 5.87
CA VAL A 61 1.67 17.93 7.18
C VAL A 61 1.79 19.30 7.85
N ASP A 62 2.97 19.92 7.83
CA ASP A 62 3.22 21.25 8.39
C ASP A 62 2.39 22.33 7.64
N ALA A 63 2.36 22.28 6.31
CA ALA A 63 1.57 23.20 5.49
C ALA A 63 0.05 23.05 5.75
N LYS A 64 -0.44 21.84 6.02
CA LYS A 64 -1.82 21.61 6.45
C LYS A 64 -2.11 22.32 7.77
N HIS A 65 -1.24 22.15 8.78
CA HIS A 65 -1.42 22.76 10.10
C HIS A 65 -1.37 24.30 10.06
N THR A 66 -0.65 24.88 9.13
CA THR A 66 -0.56 26.33 8.93
C THR A 66 -1.63 26.90 8.00
N GLY A 67 -2.46 26.06 7.39
CA GLY A 67 -3.50 26.48 6.44
C GLY A 67 -2.97 26.98 5.08
N VAL A 68 -1.68 26.82 4.80
CA VAL A 68 -1.04 27.26 3.54
C VAL A 68 -1.36 26.33 2.37
N LEU A 69 -1.70 25.08 2.65
CA LEU A 69 -1.96 24.07 1.62
C LEU A 69 -3.36 24.25 1.00
N ASN A 70 -3.44 24.74 -0.23
CA ASN A 70 -4.71 24.86 -0.95
C ASN A 70 -5.06 23.59 -1.74
N ASP A 71 -6.36 23.44 -2.09
CA ASP A 71 -6.86 22.23 -2.75
C ASP A 71 -6.33 22.08 -4.18
N LEU A 72 -6.05 23.17 -4.89
CA LEU A 72 -5.47 23.12 -6.24
C LEU A 72 -4.05 22.52 -6.22
N TYR A 73 -3.23 22.91 -5.22
CA TYR A 73 -1.91 22.32 -5.05
C TYR A 73 -1.98 20.83 -4.75
N LYS A 74 -2.87 20.43 -3.83
CA LYS A 74 -3.09 19.00 -3.51
C LYS A 74 -3.48 18.23 -4.75
N GLN A 75 -4.50 18.69 -5.49
CA GLN A 75 -5.01 18.03 -6.68
C GLN A 75 -3.90 17.87 -7.71
N PHE A 76 -3.23 18.93 -8.09
CA PHE A 76 -2.16 18.90 -9.11
C PHE A 76 -1.01 17.99 -8.70
N PHE A 77 -0.57 18.06 -7.44
CA PHE A 77 0.54 17.25 -6.94
C PHE A 77 0.21 15.76 -6.95
N PHE A 78 -0.97 15.37 -6.47
CA PHE A 78 -1.35 13.97 -6.36
C PHE A 78 -1.82 13.38 -7.68
N GLU A 79 -2.48 14.09 -8.57
CA GLU A 79 -2.78 13.62 -9.91
C GLU A 79 -1.52 13.23 -10.70
N LYS A 80 -0.47 14.02 -10.59
CA LYS A 80 0.83 13.69 -11.20
C LYS A 80 1.42 12.40 -10.63
N LYS A 81 1.34 12.19 -9.30
CA LYS A 81 1.82 10.99 -8.63
C LYS A 81 0.99 9.76 -8.98
N GLU A 82 -0.35 9.89 -8.99
CA GLU A 82 -1.26 8.83 -9.44
C GLU A 82 -0.95 8.40 -10.86
N SER A 83 -0.79 9.36 -11.78
CA SER A 83 -0.43 9.09 -13.18
C SER A 83 0.89 8.33 -13.31
N ALA A 84 1.91 8.68 -12.51
CA ALA A 84 3.18 7.97 -12.50
C ALA A 84 3.02 6.50 -12.05
N LEU A 85 2.28 6.25 -10.99
CA LEU A 85 2.00 4.89 -10.50
C LEU A 85 1.22 4.06 -11.53
N LEU A 86 0.20 4.64 -12.16
CA LEU A 86 -0.59 3.95 -13.19
C LEU A 86 0.23 3.60 -14.43
N LYS A 87 1.19 4.43 -14.84
CA LYS A 87 2.15 4.10 -15.91
C LYS A 87 3.00 2.87 -15.56
N LEU A 88 3.39 2.73 -14.30
CA LEU A 88 4.11 1.56 -13.78
C LEU A 88 3.18 0.36 -13.53
N ARG A 89 1.86 0.54 -13.69
CA ARG A 89 0.82 -0.44 -13.37
C ARG A 89 0.84 -0.85 -11.88
N VAL A 90 1.08 0.12 -11.02
CA VAL A 90 1.06 0.00 -9.55
C VAL A 90 -0.24 0.61 -9.02
N GLY A 91 -0.96 -0.12 -8.20
CA GLY A 91 -2.19 0.32 -7.57
C GLY A 91 -2.09 0.42 -6.06
N LEU A 92 -3.02 1.17 -5.46
CA LEU A 92 -3.11 1.39 -4.02
C LEU A 92 -4.56 1.27 -3.55
N THR A 93 -4.79 0.56 -2.45
CA THR A 93 -6.09 0.44 -1.79
C THR A 93 -5.91 0.07 -0.30
N ASP A 94 -7.00 0.05 0.45
CA ASP A 94 -7.06 -0.45 1.82
C ASP A 94 -8.15 -1.53 1.97
N LEU A 95 -7.98 -2.41 2.96
CA LEU A 95 -8.99 -3.41 3.31
C LEU A 95 -10.24 -2.76 3.89
N ASN A 96 -10.07 -2.00 4.98
CA ASN A 96 -11.16 -1.28 5.62
C ASN A 96 -11.33 0.11 5.01
N ARG A 97 -12.37 0.27 4.21
CA ARG A 97 -12.74 1.55 3.59
C ARG A 97 -14.07 2.09 4.10
N ARG A 98 -14.57 1.59 5.22
CA ARG A 98 -15.83 2.07 5.83
C ARG A 98 -15.62 3.32 6.66
N ARG A 99 -14.42 3.48 7.22
CA ARG A 99 -14.09 4.52 8.20
C ARG A 99 -12.73 5.15 7.89
N ILE A 100 -12.63 6.39 8.25
CA ILE A 100 -11.37 7.10 8.38
C ILE A 100 -11.00 7.03 9.86
N VAL A 101 -9.77 6.71 10.17
CA VAL A 101 -9.28 6.53 11.53
C VAL A 101 -8.09 7.46 11.82
N SER A 102 -7.90 7.84 13.08
CA SER A 102 -6.77 8.69 13.47
C SER A 102 -5.42 7.98 13.29
N ASN A 103 -5.39 6.68 13.55
CA ASN A 103 -4.21 5.82 13.39
C ASN A 103 -4.62 4.34 13.33
N ASP A 104 -3.67 3.46 13.03
CA ASP A 104 -3.89 2.01 12.88
C ASP A 104 -4.26 1.29 14.19
N ASP A 105 -4.08 1.93 15.36
CA ASP A 105 -4.44 1.37 16.67
C ASP A 105 -5.90 1.70 17.08
N ASP A 106 -6.61 2.49 16.28
CA ASP A 106 -8.03 2.78 16.49
C ASP A 106 -8.83 1.47 16.37
N PRO A 107 -9.71 1.15 17.33
CA PRO A 107 -10.56 -0.06 17.28
C PRO A 107 -11.38 -0.18 15.99
N GLY A 108 -11.64 0.95 15.32
CA GLY A 108 -12.34 0.98 14.02
C GLY A 108 -11.43 0.69 12.83
N ALA A 109 -10.12 0.60 13.00
CA ALA A 109 -9.16 0.33 11.93
C ALA A 109 -9.24 -1.12 11.44
N GLU A 110 -9.63 -2.05 12.30
CA GLU A 110 -9.62 -3.47 11.99
C GLU A 110 -10.64 -3.81 10.88
N PRO A 111 -10.22 -4.54 9.81
CA PRO A 111 -11.13 -4.99 8.77
C PRO A 111 -12.13 -6.03 9.28
N THR A 112 -13.38 -5.90 8.85
CA THR A 112 -14.41 -6.91 9.11
C THR A 112 -14.45 -7.97 8.02
N ILE A 113 -15.21 -9.04 8.23
CA ILE A 113 -15.47 -10.09 7.24
C ILE A 113 -16.05 -9.49 5.94
N ASP A 114 -16.97 -8.54 6.05
CA ASP A 114 -17.58 -7.86 4.91
C ASP A 114 -16.57 -7.03 4.12
N ASP A 115 -15.63 -6.38 4.80
CA ASP A 115 -14.53 -5.66 4.13
C ASP A 115 -13.64 -6.61 3.31
N ILE A 116 -13.30 -7.77 3.89
CA ILE A 116 -12.51 -8.78 3.20
C ILE A 116 -13.25 -9.33 1.98
N GLN A 117 -14.55 -9.63 2.11
CA GLN A 117 -15.36 -10.12 0.99
C GLN A 117 -15.48 -9.07 -0.14
N LYS A 118 -15.68 -7.80 0.21
CA LYS A 118 -15.68 -6.70 -0.75
C LYS A 118 -14.32 -6.54 -1.44
N PHE A 119 -13.25 -6.69 -0.69
CA PHE A 119 -11.89 -6.65 -1.22
C PHE A 119 -11.63 -7.81 -2.21
N VAL A 120 -12.01 -9.04 -1.87
CA VAL A 120 -11.88 -10.20 -2.77
C VAL A 120 -12.60 -9.95 -4.10
N LYS A 121 -13.88 -9.49 -4.06
CA LYS A 121 -14.63 -9.11 -5.27
C LYS A 121 -13.94 -8.02 -6.08
N LYS A 122 -13.26 -7.08 -5.42
CA LYS A 122 -12.48 -6.04 -6.07
C LYS A 122 -11.27 -6.61 -6.80
N VAL A 123 -10.53 -7.53 -6.17
CA VAL A 123 -9.40 -8.24 -6.81
C VAL A 123 -9.87 -9.02 -8.04
N GLU A 124 -10.97 -9.75 -7.94
CA GLU A 124 -11.57 -10.49 -9.06
C GLU A 124 -11.99 -9.56 -10.21
N LYS A 125 -12.51 -8.37 -9.89
CA LYS A 125 -12.89 -7.35 -10.88
C LYS A 125 -11.67 -6.76 -11.59
N TYR A 126 -10.66 -6.34 -10.85
CA TYR A 126 -9.51 -5.61 -11.42
C TYR A 126 -8.36 -6.52 -11.88
N ARG A 127 -8.31 -7.74 -11.44
CA ARG A 127 -7.37 -8.81 -11.84
C ARG A 127 -5.90 -8.36 -11.81
N PRO A 128 -5.39 -7.81 -10.71
CA PRO A 128 -3.97 -7.53 -10.61
C PRO A 128 -3.17 -8.83 -10.67
N LYS A 129 -1.92 -8.78 -11.17
CA LYS A 129 -1.05 -9.97 -11.16
C LYS A 129 -0.69 -10.37 -9.72
N VAL A 130 -0.42 -9.37 -8.88
CA VAL A 130 -0.07 -9.56 -7.47
C VAL A 130 -0.91 -8.64 -6.58
N VAL A 131 -1.30 -9.17 -5.41
CA VAL A 131 -1.86 -8.44 -4.28
C VAL A 131 -0.82 -8.46 -3.16
N ALA A 132 -0.27 -7.29 -2.82
CA ALA A 132 0.80 -7.14 -1.85
C ALA A 132 0.30 -6.41 -0.59
N PHE A 133 0.19 -7.12 0.53
CA PHE A 133 -0.33 -6.58 1.79
C PHE A 133 0.76 -5.88 2.59
N VAL A 134 0.56 -4.58 2.83
CA VAL A 134 1.42 -3.69 3.63
C VAL A 134 0.78 -3.48 5.01
N ILE A 135 0.49 -4.57 5.69
CA ILE A 135 -0.22 -4.61 6.98
C ILE A 135 0.56 -5.45 7.99
N SER A 136 0.20 -5.38 9.28
CA SER A 136 0.86 -6.23 10.28
C SER A 136 0.61 -7.71 10.01
N LEU A 137 1.58 -8.56 10.36
CA LEU A 137 1.49 -10.01 10.14
C LEU A 137 0.31 -10.62 10.90
N GLU A 138 0.02 -10.05 12.08
CA GLU A 138 -1.10 -10.49 12.91
C GLU A 138 -2.45 -10.14 12.29
N ILE A 139 -2.63 -8.90 11.82
CA ILE A 139 -3.86 -8.46 11.15
C ILE A 139 -4.08 -9.28 9.89
N PHE A 140 -3.03 -9.54 9.09
CA PHE A 140 -3.14 -10.37 7.90
C PHE A 140 -3.67 -11.76 8.22
N GLU A 141 -3.05 -12.46 9.17
CA GLU A 141 -3.49 -13.78 9.59
C GLU A 141 -4.95 -13.77 10.08
N LYS A 142 -5.30 -12.83 10.96
CA LYS A 142 -6.65 -12.69 11.51
C LYS A 142 -7.69 -12.47 10.42
N CYS A 143 -7.39 -11.66 9.41
CA CYS A 143 -8.29 -11.36 8.30
C CYS A 143 -8.49 -12.55 7.35
N PHE A 144 -7.42 -13.32 7.06
CA PHE A 144 -7.45 -14.27 5.95
C PHE A 144 -7.48 -15.73 6.37
N ARG A 145 -7.05 -16.11 7.59
CA ARG A 145 -7.02 -17.53 8.03
C ARG A 145 -8.36 -18.25 7.93
N ARG A 146 -9.45 -17.54 8.14
CA ARG A 146 -10.81 -18.12 8.03
C ARG A 146 -11.15 -18.58 6.60
N PHE A 147 -10.63 -17.87 5.60
CA PHE A 147 -10.91 -18.13 4.18
C PHE A 147 -9.83 -18.99 3.52
N TYR A 148 -8.61 -18.87 4.03
CA TYR A 148 -7.41 -19.52 3.47
C TYR A 148 -6.61 -20.17 4.62
N PRO A 149 -6.85 -21.45 4.93
CA PRO A 149 -6.19 -22.14 6.06
C PRO A 149 -4.66 -22.18 5.99
N SER A 150 -4.08 -22.08 4.78
CA SER A 150 -2.63 -22.04 4.54
C SER A 150 -1.97 -20.69 4.84
N VAL A 151 -2.72 -19.68 5.28
CA VAL A 151 -2.18 -18.37 5.67
C VAL A 151 -1.10 -18.54 6.73
N THR A 152 0.03 -17.87 6.52
CA THR A 152 1.13 -17.82 7.47
C THR A 152 1.43 -16.37 7.88
N ARG A 153 2.11 -16.20 9.03
CA ARG A 153 2.67 -14.90 9.46
C ARG A 153 4.07 -14.62 8.90
N GLN A 154 4.45 -15.32 7.84
CA GLN A 154 5.74 -15.11 7.19
C GLN A 154 5.63 -14.06 6.10
N ARG A 155 6.60 -13.14 6.05
CA ARG A 155 6.75 -12.21 4.92
C ARG A 155 7.06 -12.98 3.64
N GLY A 156 6.65 -12.41 2.52
CA GLY A 156 6.84 -13.00 1.19
C GLY A 156 5.57 -13.55 0.58
N LYS A 157 5.74 -14.37 -0.43
CA LYS A 157 4.65 -15.03 -1.16
C LYS A 157 3.90 -16.00 -0.26
N GLN A 158 2.59 -15.97 -0.32
CA GLN A 158 1.70 -16.90 0.39
C GLN A 158 1.27 -18.05 -0.52
N ASP A 159 0.94 -19.21 0.08
CA ASP A 159 0.55 -20.43 -0.65
C ASP A 159 -0.94 -20.47 -1.02
N PHE A 160 -1.53 -19.29 -1.30
CA PHE A 160 -2.90 -19.21 -1.82
C PHE A 160 -3.03 -18.03 -2.77
N LEU A 161 -4.12 -18.03 -3.53
CA LEU A 161 -4.47 -16.96 -4.48
C LEU A 161 -5.76 -16.26 -4.03
N ILE A 162 -5.92 -15.00 -4.40
CA ILE A 162 -7.20 -14.31 -4.37
C ILE A 162 -7.65 -14.12 -5.83
N GLY A 163 -8.69 -14.84 -6.24
CA GLY A 163 -8.98 -15.01 -7.67
C GLY A 163 -7.78 -15.67 -8.38
N ASN A 164 -7.22 -14.98 -9.37
CA ASN A 164 -6.01 -15.43 -10.08
C ASN A 164 -4.74 -14.64 -9.65
N SER A 165 -4.85 -13.83 -8.62
CA SER A 165 -3.75 -12.97 -8.15
C SER A 165 -2.89 -13.69 -7.13
N GLU A 166 -1.57 -13.64 -7.28
CA GLU A 166 -0.64 -14.06 -6.24
C GLU A 166 -0.78 -13.16 -5.01
N VAL A 167 -0.66 -13.75 -3.83
CA VAL A 167 -0.74 -13.02 -2.56
C VAL A 167 0.64 -12.92 -1.92
N TRP A 168 1.01 -11.70 -1.53
CA TRP A 168 2.25 -11.40 -0.84
C TRP A 168 1.98 -10.65 0.45
N LEU A 169 2.67 -11.03 1.53
CA LEU A 169 2.65 -10.32 2.81
C LEU A 169 3.99 -9.62 3.01
N LEU A 170 3.99 -8.30 2.93
CA LEU A 170 5.21 -7.49 3.09
C LEU A 170 5.44 -7.09 4.55
N GLY A 171 4.37 -6.96 5.31
CA GLY A 171 4.41 -6.42 6.66
C GLY A 171 4.19 -4.91 6.67
N SER A 172 3.95 -4.37 7.87
CA SER A 172 3.74 -2.93 8.06
C SER A 172 5.02 -2.14 7.78
N THR A 173 4.87 -1.01 7.09
CA THR A 173 5.94 -0.02 6.85
C THR A 173 5.90 1.15 7.84
N SER A 174 5.06 1.05 8.88
CA SER A 174 4.99 2.03 9.97
C SER A 174 6.37 2.26 10.60
N GLY A 175 6.66 3.50 10.98
CA GLY A 175 7.93 3.84 11.67
C GLY A 175 8.14 3.13 13.01
N ARG A 176 7.17 2.37 13.51
CA ARG A 176 7.30 1.50 14.68
C ARG A 176 8.00 0.16 14.39
N VAL A 177 8.03 -0.26 13.13
CA VAL A 177 8.70 -1.49 12.71
C VAL A 177 10.20 -1.26 12.69
N LYS A 178 10.95 -2.04 13.48
CA LYS A 178 12.40 -1.89 13.64
C LYS A 178 13.20 -2.70 12.61
N ASP A 179 12.62 -3.80 12.12
CA ASP A 179 13.26 -4.73 11.20
C ASP A 179 13.20 -4.19 9.75
N THR A 180 14.12 -3.29 9.43
CA THR A 180 14.22 -2.66 8.11
C THR A 180 14.75 -3.63 7.07
N ASP A 181 15.75 -4.45 7.43
CA ASP A 181 16.40 -5.38 6.51
C ASP A 181 15.41 -6.40 5.97
N ALA A 182 14.53 -6.93 6.83
CA ALA A 182 13.48 -7.85 6.39
C ALA A 182 12.42 -7.17 5.50
N LEU A 183 12.18 -5.85 5.69
CA LEU A 183 11.32 -5.10 4.76
C LEU A 183 12.00 -4.92 3.41
N GLU A 184 13.26 -4.50 3.39
CA GLU A 184 14.06 -4.33 2.17
C GLU A 184 14.12 -5.63 1.38
N GLN A 185 14.41 -6.74 2.06
CA GLN A 185 14.45 -8.06 1.45
C GLN A 185 13.12 -8.43 0.77
N VAL A 186 11.99 -8.35 1.48
CA VAL A 186 10.69 -8.79 0.94
C VAL A 186 10.18 -7.87 -0.18
N PHE A 187 10.49 -6.56 -0.14
CA PHE A 187 10.18 -5.65 -1.25
C PHE A 187 11.06 -5.92 -2.46
N GLY A 188 12.35 -6.25 -2.26
CA GLY A 188 13.27 -6.69 -3.31
C GLY A 188 12.78 -7.98 -3.98
N ASP A 189 12.46 -9.02 -3.20
CA ASP A 189 11.92 -10.28 -3.72
C ASP A 189 10.64 -10.07 -4.55
N LEU A 190 9.76 -9.16 -4.10
CA LEU A 190 8.57 -8.79 -4.85
C LEU A 190 8.91 -8.09 -6.16
N ALA A 191 9.88 -7.18 -6.15
CA ALA A 191 10.33 -6.46 -7.35
C ALA A 191 10.91 -7.41 -8.39
N ASP A 192 11.75 -8.36 -7.96
CA ASP A 192 12.27 -9.44 -8.82
C ASP A 192 11.14 -10.27 -9.41
N ARG A 193 10.18 -10.69 -8.59
CA ARG A 193 9.00 -11.46 -9.05
C ARG A 193 8.19 -10.72 -10.11
N LEU A 194 8.14 -9.40 -10.02
CA LEU A 194 7.39 -8.54 -10.94
C LEU A 194 8.21 -8.11 -12.17
N GLY A 195 9.52 -8.41 -12.21
CA GLY A 195 10.44 -7.99 -13.27
C GLY A 195 10.66 -6.47 -13.29
N PHE A 196 10.69 -5.81 -12.12
CA PHE A 196 11.08 -4.40 -12.05
C PHE A 196 12.59 -4.22 -12.08
N LEU A 197 13.34 -5.25 -11.67
CA LEU A 197 14.79 -5.30 -11.65
C LEU A 197 15.36 -5.97 -12.92
N GLU A 198 14.65 -6.04 -14.04
CA GLU A 198 15.27 -6.42 -15.30
C GLU A 198 16.42 -5.44 -15.56
N LYS A 199 17.63 -5.92 -15.28
CA LYS A 199 18.87 -5.25 -15.63
C LYS A 199 18.76 -4.91 -17.11
N GLU A 200 18.96 -3.65 -17.46
CA GLU A 200 19.36 -3.28 -18.81
C GLU A 200 20.56 -4.14 -19.16
N SER A 201 20.31 -5.27 -19.81
CA SER A 201 21.35 -6.07 -20.44
C SER A 201 21.76 -5.27 -21.66
N ASN A 202 22.80 -4.46 -21.51
CA ASN A 202 23.52 -3.86 -22.62
C ASN A 202 24.09 -4.95 -23.52
#